data_ecab7d22268a448954b221b8cf7454d8
#
_entry.id   ecab7d22268a448954b221b8cf7454d8
#
_cell.length_a   1.000
_cell.length_b   1.000
_cell.length_c   1.000
_cell.angle_alpha   90.00
_cell.angle_beta   90.00
_cell.angle_gamma   90.00
#
_symmetry.space_group_name_H-M   'P 1'
#
loop_
_entity.id
_entity.type
_entity.pdbx_description
1 polymer ?
#
loop_
_entity_poly.entity_id
_entity_poly.type
_entity_poly.pdbx_seq_one_letter_code
_entity_poly.pdbx_strand_id
1 'polypeptide(L)'
;MAIPSRVLGAGTSGGTTTAICGDANNAVAAAGNSLATATQLSAVMSVVTSATAVTAIAVKLPKAEPGASVFIANRSGQTISIYPFDTSTQINNGTAGNAVTLATAARTQLFAVSTTEWYQGA
;
A
#
# COMPACT_ATOMS: atom_id res chain seq x y z
N MET A 1 -5.63 -7.44 13.93
CA MET A 1 -6.06 -8.08 12.67
C MET A 1 -6.42 -9.54 12.93
N ALA A 2 -7.50 -10.03 12.34
CA ALA A 2 -7.93 -11.41 12.50
C ALA A 2 -6.99 -12.37 11.76
N ILE A 3 -6.81 -13.59 12.30
CA ILE A 3 -5.97 -14.61 11.68
C ILE A 3 -6.84 -15.44 10.71
N PRO A 4 -6.51 -15.48 9.39
CA PRO A 4 -7.36 -16.11 8.39
C PRO A 4 -7.73 -17.56 8.69
N SER A 5 -6.78 -18.40 9.14
CA SER A 5 -7.05 -19.80 9.44
C SER A 5 -8.05 -19.99 10.57
N ARG A 6 -8.08 -19.08 11.55
CA ARG A 6 -9.05 -19.12 12.65
C ARG A 6 -10.43 -18.67 12.20
N VAL A 7 -10.50 -17.69 11.31
CA VAL A 7 -11.77 -17.22 10.74
C VAL A 7 -12.38 -18.32 9.85
N LEU A 8 -11.58 -18.94 8.99
CA LEU A 8 -12.02 -20.08 8.17
C LEU A 8 -12.45 -21.26 9.04
N GLY A 9 -11.67 -21.58 10.10
CA GLY A 9 -11.97 -22.66 11.02
C GLY A 9 -13.29 -22.47 11.78
N ALA A 10 -13.79 -21.24 11.89
CA ALA A 10 -15.09 -20.92 12.47
C ALA A 10 -16.26 -21.07 11.47
N GLY A 11 -16.00 -21.55 10.24
CA GLY A 11 -17.03 -21.79 9.23
C GLY A 11 -17.27 -20.62 8.27
N THR A 12 -16.43 -19.61 8.29
CA THR A 12 -16.52 -18.44 7.38
C THR A 12 -16.05 -18.84 5.99
N SER A 13 -16.74 -18.38 4.93
CA SER A 13 -16.32 -18.61 3.55
C SER A 13 -14.98 -17.97 3.24
N GLY A 14 -14.26 -18.47 2.23
CA GLY A 14 -12.98 -17.92 1.80
C GLY A 14 -13.05 -16.45 1.40
N GLY A 15 -14.08 -16.04 0.65
CA GLY A 15 -14.27 -14.65 0.24
C GLY A 15 -14.55 -13.73 1.43
N THR A 16 -15.37 -14.15 2.37
CA THR A 16 -15.65 -13.39 3.59
C THR A 16 -14.42 -13.32 4.48
N THR A 17 -13.64 -14.40 4.57
CA THR A 17 -12.38 -14.42 5.32
C THR A 17 -11.40 -13.38 4.78
N THR A 18 -11.22 -13.29 3.46
CA THR A 18 -10.36 -12.28 2.84
C THR A 18 -10.86 -10.86 3.13
N ALA A 19 -12.16 -10.63 3.10
CA ALA A 19 -12.73 -9.32 3.42
C ALA A 19 -12.49 -8.91 4.87
N ILE A 20 -12.52 -9.87 5.82
CA ILE A 20 -12.29 -9.61 7.24
C ILE A 20 -10.79 -9.43 7.55
N CYS A 21 -9.95 -10.30 7.02
CA CYS A 21 -8.53 -10.41 7.39
C CYS A 21 -7.61 -9.58 6.49
N GLY A 22 -8.10 -9.18 5.32
CA GLY A 22 -7.28 -8.58 4.28
C GLY A 22 -6.54 -9.62 3.45
N ASP A 23 -5.90 -9.19 2.40
CA ASP A 23 -5.13 -10.01 1.49
C ASP A 23 -3.67 -9.53 1.45
N ALA A 24 -2.81 -10.34 0.83
CA ALA A 24 -1.39 -10.04 0.75
C ALA A 24 -0.86 -10.33 -0.65
N ASN A 25 0.07 -9.48 -1.10
CA ASN A 25 0.86 -9.69 -2.31
C ASN A 25 2.33 -9.56 -1.94
N ASN A 26 3.08 -10.66 -2.02
CA ASN A 26 4.48 -10.72 -1.63
C ASN A 26 5.46 -10.54 -2.80
N ALA A 27 4.99 -10.10 -3.96
CA ALA A 27 5.81 -9.94 -5.16
C ALA A 27 5.32 -8.76 -6.00
N VAL A 28 5.39 -7.55 -5.44
CA VAL A 28 5.03 -6.32 -6.13
C VAL A 28 6.25 -5.76 -6.86
N ALA A 29 6.11 -5.46 -8.14
CA ALA A 29 7.12 -4.75 -8.91
C ALA A 29 6.74 -3.26 -9.01
N ALA A 30 7.61 -2.38 -8.52
CA ALA A 30 7.44 -0.94 -8.70
C ALA A 30 7.57 -0.58 -10.19
N ALA A 31 6.87 0.45 -10.62
CA ALA A 31 6.87 0.88 -12.02
C ALA A 31 6.86 2.40 -12.14
N GLY A 32 7.64 2.92 -13.08
CA GLY A 32 7.70 4.35 -13.36
C GLY A 32 8.23 5.18 -12.20
N ASN A 33 8.04 6.49 -12.30
CA ASN A 33 8.49 7.45 -11.28
C ASN A 33 7.46 8.56 -11.04
N SER A 34 6.22 8.33 -11.40
CA SER A 34 5.12 9.30 -11.27
C SER A 34 3.83 8.60 -10.87
N LEU A 35 2.86 9.39 -10.41
CA LEU A 35 1.53 8.89 -10.07
C LEU A 35 0.88 8.14 -11.24
N ALA A 36 1.03 8.67 -12.47
CA ALA A 36 0.40 8.11 -13.65
C ALA A 36 0.96 6.73 -14.04
N THR A 37 2.23 6.46 -13.72
CA THR A 37 2.93 5.23 -14.12
C THR A 37 3.15 4.25 -12.95
N ALA A 38 2.80 4.63 -11.73
CA ALA A 38 3.00 3.83 -10.54
C ALA A 38 2.20 2.52 -10.57
N THR A 39 2.79 1.46 -10.03
CA THR A 39 2.07 0.19 -9.84
C THR A 39 0.96 0.36 -8.80
N GLN A 40 -0.28 0.05 -9.18
CA GLN A 40 -1.42 0.10 -8.27
C GLN A 40 -1.34 -1.05 -7.26
N LEU A 41 -1.32 -0.71 -5.98
CA LEU A 41 -1.45 -1.69 -4.91
C LEU A 41 -2.92 -2.09 -4.77
N SER A 42 -3.18 -3.40 -4.71
CA SER A 42 -4.53 -3.94 -4.61
C SER A 42 -4.74 -4.76 -3.34
N ALA A 43 -3.67 -5.14 -2.66
CA ALA A 43 -3.72 -5.93 -1.42
C ALA A 43 -3.57 -5.03 -0.20
N VAL A 44 -4.07 -5.49 0.94
CA VAL A 44 -3.88 -4.80 2.23
C VAL A 44 -2.42 -4.85 2.67
N MET A 45 -1.75 -5.98 2.42
CA MET A 45 -0.34 -6.16 2.73
C MET A 45 0.43 -6.38 1.44
N SER A 46 1.46 -5.58 1.19
CA SER A 46 2.26 -5.65 -0.03
C SER A 46 3.74 -5.65 0.29
N VAL A 47 4.48 -6.52 -0.40
CA VAL A 47 5.95 -6.52 -0.34
C VAL A 47 6.47 -6.14 -1.72
N VAL A 48 7.16 -5.02 -1.81
CA VAL A 48 7.80 -4.59 -3.06
C VAL A 48 9.14 -5.29 -3.18
N THR A 49 9.26 -6.16 -4.18
CA THR A 49 10.43 -7.02 -4.36
C THR A 49 11.31 -6.58 -5.52
N SER A 50 10.84 -5.70 -6.38
CA SER A 50 11.54 -5.28 -7.59
C SER A 50 11.35 -3.78 -7.81
N ALA A 51 12.46 -3.09 -8.01
CA ALA A 51 12.50 -1.68 -8.40
C ALA A 51 13.81 -1.39 -9.12
N THR A 52 13.77 -0.44 -10.06
CA THR A 52 14.96 0.06 -10.74
C THR A 52 15.12 1.54 -10.40
N ALA A 53 16.30 1.93 -9.96
CA ALA A 53 16.59 3.30 -9.53
C ALA A 53 16.11 4.31 -10.56
N VAL A 54 15.35 5.32 -10.13
CA VAL A 54 14.82 6.45 -10.90
C VAL A 54 13.75 6.08 -11.91
N THR A 55 13.82 4.91 -12.54
CA THR A 55 12.94 4.54 -13.67
C THR A 55 11.77 3.65 -13.30
N ALA A 56 11.86 2.92 -12.18
CA ALA A 56 10.81 2.02 -11.73
C ALA A 56 10.79 1.96 -10.20
N ILE A 57 10.36 3.04 -9.55
CA ILE A 57 10.39 3.18 -8.09
C ILE A 57 9.02 3.47 -7.49
N ALA A 58 7.98 3.61 -8.30
CA ALA A 58 6.69 4.11 -7.83
C ALA A 58 5.68 2.99 -7.60
N VAL A 59 4.98 3.08 -6.49
CA VAL A 59 3.76 2.33 -6.19
C VAL A 59 2.68 3.33 -5.79
N LYS A 60 1.42 2.94 -5.91
CA LYS A 60 0.29 3.82 -5.66
C LYS A 60 -0.70 3.12 -4.74
N LEU A 61 -1.18 3.85 -3.73
CA LEU A 61 -2.17 3.37 -2.78
C LEU A 61 -3.53 3.13 -3.44
N PRO A 62 -4.36 2.25 -2.89
CA PRO A 62 -5.76 2.17 -3.29
C PRO A 62 -6.50 3.46 -2.94
N LYS A 63 -7.73 3.59 -3.45
CA LYS A 63 -8.58 4.74 -3.13
C LYS A 63 -8.78 4.84 -1.62
N ALA A 64 -8.67 6.06 -1.11
CA ALA A 64 -8.82 6.31 0.33
C ALA A 64 -10.27 6.10 0.76
N GLU A 65 -10.43 5.28 1.80
CA GLU A 65 -11.71 5.07 2.48
C GLU A 65 -11.47 5.15 3.98
N PRO A 66 -12.29 5.88 4.75
CA PRO A 66 -12.09 5.97 6.20
C PRO A 66 -12.00 4.60 6.84
N GLY A 67 -10.95 4.36 7.62
CA GLY A 67 -10.70 3.08 8.28
C GLY A 67 -9.90 2.07 7.47
N ALA A 68 -9.60 2.34 6.19
CA ALA A 68 -8.73 1.50 5.41
C ALA A 68 -7.29 1.58 5.89
N SER A 69 -6.57 0.47 5.83
CA SER A 69 -5.14 0.42 6.14
C SER A 69 -4.40 -0.43 5.11
N VAL A 70 -3.14 -0.04 4.85
CA VAL A 70 -2.25 -0.73 3.93
C VAL A 70 -0.89 -0.88 4.59
N PHE A 71 -0.30 -2.07 4.52
CA PHE A 71 1.05 -2.35 4.99
C PHE A 71 1.95 -2.54 3.79
N ILE A 72 3.09 -1.85 3.79
CA ILE A 72 4.07 -1.93 2.69
C ILE A 72 5.43 -2.24 3.29
N ALA A 73 6.08 -3.29 2.76
CA ALA A 73 7.47 -3.61 3.06
C ALA A 73 8.28 -3.45 1.77
N ASN A 74 9.42 -2.78 1.86
CA ASN A 74 10.29 -2.55 0.71
C ASN A 74 11.50 -3.48 0.75
N ARG A 75 11.51 -4.49 -0.10
CA ARG A 75 12.62 -5.44 -0.28
C ARG A 75 13.27 -5.29 -1.65
N SER A 76 13.06 -4.20 -2.33
CA SER A 76 13.50 -4.04 -3.71
C SER A 76 14.99 -3.69 -3.87
N GLY A 77 15.65 -3.27 -2.79
CA GLY A 77 17.02 -2.76 -2.86
C GLY A 77 17.11 -1.29 -3.24
N GLN A 78 16.01 -0.62 -3.48
CA GLN A 78 15.93 0.80 -3.85
C GLN A 78 14.96 1.54 -2.94
N THR A 79 15.16 2.85 -2.77
CA THR A 79 14.14 3.69 -2.15
C THR A 79 12.98 3.82 -3.13
N ILE A 80 11.76 3.53 -2.65
CA ILE A 80 10.55 3.62 -3.48
C ILE A 80 9.74 4.86 -3.11
N SER A 81 8.88 5.28 -4.04
CA SER A 81 7.92 6.36 -3.85
C SER A 81 6.53 5.78 -3.74
N ILE A 82 5.80 6.18 -2.71
CA ILE A 82 4.42 5.76 -2.47
C ILE A 82 3.52 6.94 -2.78
N TYR A 83 2.75 6.83 -3.85
CA TYR A 83 1.82 7.86 -4.27
C TYR A 83 0.42 7.61 -3.71
N PRO A 84 -0.38 8.66 -3.49
CA PRO A 84 -1.82 8.48 -3.24
C PRO A 84 -2.52 7.95 -4.50
N PHE A 85 -3.79 7.60 -4.38
CA PHE A 85 -4.55 7.04 -5.51
C PHE A 85 -4.70 8.04 -6.66
N ASP A 86 -4.89 9.31 -6.35
CA ASP A 86 -5.14 10.36 -7.33
C ASP A 86 -4.53 11.71 -6.91
N THR A 87 -4.70 12.73 -7.73
CA THR A 87 -4.15 14.06 -7.51
C THR A 87 -4.92 14.89 -6.47
N SER A 88 -6.04 14.40 -5.96
CA SER A 88 -6.83 15.07 -4.93
C SER A 88 -6.63 14.48 -3.53
N THR A 89 -5.84 13.43 -3.41
CA THR A 89 -5.58 12.73 -2.15
C THR A 89 -4.19 13.09 -1.61
N GLN A 90 -4.10 13.25 -0.30
CA GLN A 90 -2.88 13.63 0.41
C GLN A 90 -2.34 12.48 1.24
N ILE A 91 -1.04 12.51 1.51
CA ILE A 91 -0.40 11.64 2.50
C ILE A 91 0.30 12.53 3.52
N ASN A 92 0.06 12.29 4.82
CA ASN A 92 0.67 13.03 5.93
C ASN A 92 0.39 14.54 5.89
N ASN A 93 -0.80 14.91 5.45
CA ASN A 93 -1.20 16.33 5.30
C ASN A 93 -0.25 17.11 4.38
N GLY A 94 0.32 16.43 3.41
CA GLY A 94 1.22 17.02 2.42
C GLY A 94 0.46 17.63 1.24
N THR A 95 1.18 17.88 0.17
CA THR A 95 0.57 18.36 -1.08
C THR A 95 -0.17 17.21 -1.76
N ALA A 96 -1.41 17.47 -2.20
CA ALA A 96 -2.21 16.48 -2.89
C ALA A 96 -1.49 15.93 -4.14
N GLY A 97 -1.53 14.62 -4.32
CA GLY A 97 -0.89 13.94 -5.42
C GLY A 97 0.60 13.65 -5.23
N ASN A 98 1.23 14.18 -4.19
CA ASN A 98 2.66 13.96 -3.94
C ASN A 98 2.92 12.66 -3.20
N ALA A 99 4.06 12.04 -3.51
CA ALA A 99 4.51 10.80 -2.89
C ALA A 99 5.22 11.04 -1.55
N VAL A 100 5.21 9.99 -0.73
CA VAL A 100 6.18 9.81 0.36
C VAL A 100 7.17 8.73 -0.05
N THR A 101 8.33 8.70 0.59
CA THR A 101 9.37 7.72 0.27
C THR A 101 9.46 6.63 1.31
N LEU A 102 9.88 5.45 0.89
CA LEU A 102 10.16 4.33 1.77
C LEU A 102 11.54 3.76 1.41
N ALA A 103 12.48 3.84 2.34
CA ALA A 103 13.83 3.35 2.13
C ALA A 103 13.85 1.83 1.91
N THR A 104 14.92 1.33 1.29
CA THR A 104 15.11 -0.12 1.17
C THR A 104 15.18 -0.76 2.56
N ALA A 105 14.68 -1.98 2.68
CA ALA A 105 14.54 -2.75 3.92
C ALA A 105 13.61 -2.12 4.97
N ALA A 106 12.99 -0.99 4.68
CA ALA A 106 12.00 -0.35 5.55
C ALA A 106 10.59 -0.88 5.29
N ARG A 107 9.73 -0.66 6.26
CA ARG A 107 8.31 -1.02 6.18
C ARG A 107 7.48 0.07 6.83
N THR A 108 6.25 0.22 6.38
CA THR A 108 5.35 1.23 6.91
C THR A 108 3.90 0.75 6.86
N GLN A 109 3.09 1.33 7.71
CA GLN A 109 1.64 1.19 7.67
C GLN A 109 1.05 2.55 7.32
N LEU A 110 0.12 2.57 6.38
CA LEU A 110 -0.66 3.76 6.07
C LEU A 110 -2.12 3.48 6.39
N PHE A 111 -2.81 4.47 6.91
CA PHE A 111 -4.23 4.37 7.21
C PHE A 111 -4.97 5.61 6.71
N ALA A 112 -6.15 5.40 6.14
CA ALA A 112 -6.98 6.47 5.63
C ALA A 112 -7.93 6.95 6.72
N VAL A 113 -8.00 8.26 6.91
CA VAL A 113 -8.90 8.90 7.89
C VAL A 113 -10.09 9.55 7.20
N SER A 114 -10.01 9.74 5.88
CA SER A 114 -11.07 10.30 5.05
C SER A 114 -10.95 9.78 3.63
N THR A 115 -11.80 10.25 2.74
CA THR A 115 -11.74 9.89 1.32
C THR A 115 -10.60 10.59 0.57
N THR A 116 -9.89 11.51 1.22
CA THR A 116 -8.84 12.33 0.59
C THR A 116 -7.54 12.35 1.38
N GLU A 117 -7.41 11.59 2.47
CA GLU A 117 -6.23 11.68 3.31
C GLU A 117 -5.78 10.35 3.90
N TRP A 118 -4.50 10.08 3.73
CA TRP A 118 -3.76 8.99 4.35
C TRP A 118 -2.76 9.52 5.36
N TYR A 119 -2.53 8.76 6.42
CA TYR A 119 -1.43 9.01 7.35
C TYR A 119 -0.52 7.79 7.40
N GLN A 120 0.77 8.05 7.46
CA GLN A 120 1.81 7.02 7.56
C GLN A 120 2.15 6.82 9.03
N GLY A 121 2.10 5.58 9.48
CA GLY A 121 2.58 5.19 10.80
C GLY A 121 4.10 5.22 10.85
N ALA A 122 4.62 5.42 12.05
CA ALA A 122 6.06 5.44 12.29
C ALA A 122 6.69 4.06 12.06
#